data_b539dfda055e3ac122a3de0a7071dcde
#
_entry.id   b539dfda055e3ac122a3de0a7071dcde
#
_cell.length_a   1.000
_cell.length_b   1.000
_cell.length_c   1.000
_cell.angle_alpha   90.00
_cell.angle_beta   90.00
_cell.angle_gamma   90.00
#
_symmetry.space_group_name_H-M   'P 1'
#
loop_
_entity.id
_entity.type
_entity.pdbx_description
1 polymer ?
#
loop_
_entity_poly.entity_id
_entity_poly.type
_entity_poly.pdbx_seq_one_letter_code
_entity_poly.pdbx_strand_id
1 'polypeptide(L)'
;MFATLHEAAEGNVTNPPVRFLSRYDKSATNIKETLLWAGIGQVCMIISHCLPTTVFIFKQVPWATAYSTWYHQYIAYPIQALTAAILLEEYTITDRGTLLSLDVELRNQTKIYKRGKDDDADDLLLNPAHALISTNASSPDEAAAFVKWLVSDKGQDVITGFRNKDGQQLYTGAPKKVMNQPDCGQESANLIITRPLLPPLKT
;
A
#
# COMPACT_ATOMS: atom_id res chain seq x y z
N MET A 1 -2.42 -11.17 9.59
CA MET A 1 -1.16 -11.08 8.85
C MET A 1 -0.20 -10.05 9.44
N PHE A 2 -0.51 -8.73 9.51
CA PHE A 2 0.39 -7.76 10.18
C PHE A 2 0.64 -8.13 11.65
N ALA A 3 -0.38 -8.57 12.40
CA ALA A 3 -0.21 -9.09 13.75
C ALA A 3 0.77 -10.28 13.79
N THR A 4 0.59 -11.25 12.92
CA THR A 4 1.48 -12.43 12.84
C THR A 4 2.92 -12.03 12.46
N LEU A 5 3.09 -11.05 11.56
CA LEU A 5 4.40 -10.48 11.21
C LEU A 5 5.05 -9.84 12.44
N HIS A 6 4.29 -9.03 13.17
CA HIS A 6 4.75 -8.36 14.38
C HIS A 6 5.16 -9.37 15.46
N GLU A 7 4.30 -10.34 15.75
CA GLU A 7 4.59 -11.41 16.72
C GLU A 7 5.86 -12.18 16.36
N ALA A 8 6.04 -12.54 15.08
CA ALA A 8 7.22 -13.26 14.63
C ALA A 8 8.49 -12.40 14.69
N ALA A 9 8.37 -11.08 14.43
CA ALA A 9 9.48 -10.15 14.47
C ALA A 9 9.93 -9.85 15.91
N GLU A 10 8.99 -9.58 16.81
CA GLU A 10 9.27 -9.32 18.23
C GLU A 10 9.74 -10.59 18.97
N GLY A 11 9.16 -11.74 18.63
CA GLY A 11 9.52 -13.01 19.22
C GLY A 11 10.92 -13.51 18.86
N ASN A 12 11.51 -12.96 17.79
CA ASN A 12 12.82 -13.34 17.27
C ASN A 12 13.06 -14.87 17.20
N VAL A 13 11.96 -15.61 16.90
CA VAL A 13 11.93 -17.08 16.92
C VAL A 13 12.35 -17.73 15.61
N THR A 14 12.55 -16.91 14.56
CA THR A 14 12.90 -17.40 13.22
C THR A 14 14.36 -17.11 12.87
N ASN A 15 14.96 -18.03 12.12
CA ASN A 15 16.29 -17.82 11.53
C ASN A 15 16.19 -18.01 10.00
N PRO A 16 16.38 -16.97 9.20
CA PRO A 16 16.71 -15.59 9.57
C PRO A 16 15.55 -14.86 10.29
N PRO A 17 15.87 -13.79 11.05
CA PRO A 17 14.85 -13.03 11.78
C PRO A 17 13.87 -12.36 10.82
N VAL A 18 12.62 -12.23 11.25
CA VAL A 18 11.60 -11.50 10.49
C VAL A 18 11.89 -10.02 10.56
N ARG A 19 11.99 -9.36 9.39
CA ARG A 19 12.17 -7.92 9.27
C ARG A 19 11.19 -7.35 8.26
N PHE A 20 10.88 -6.09 8.43
CA PHE A 20 9.98 -5.34 7.55
C PHE A 20 10.63 -4.05 7.08
N LEU A 21 10.67 -3.84 5.77
CA LEU A 21 11.15 -2.61 5.16
C LEU A 21 9.96 -1.71 4.81
N SER A 22 9.93 -0.55 5.44
CA SER A 22 9.00 0.54 5.11
C SER A 22 9.65 1.52 4.15
N ARG A 23 8.94 1.94 3.12
CA ARG A 23 9.39 2.99 2.21
C ARG A 23 9.52 4.35 2.87
N TYR A 24 8.72 4.61 3.90
CA TYR A 24 8.75 5.84 4.70
C TYR A 24 8.76 7.15 3.88
N ASP A 25 8.16 7.11 2.69
CA ASP A 25 8.17 8.19 1.69
C ASP A 25 6.90 9.05 1.72
N LYS A 26 6.01 8.82 2.68
CA LYS A 26 4.70 9.50 2.83
C LYS A 26 3.77 9.32 1.62
N SER A 27 4.05 8.36 0.75
CA SER A 27 3.16 8.00 -0.36
C SER A 27 1.87 7.32 0.13
N ALA A 28 0.90 7.17 -0.77
CA ALA A 28 -0.33 6.44 -0.48
C ALA A 28 -0.06 5.01 0.02
N THR A 29 0.95 4.33 -0.52
CA THR A 29 1.39 3.01 -0.04
C THR A 29 1.89 3.05 1.39
N ASN A 30 2.72 4.05 1.74
CA ASN A 30 3.23 4.20 3.11
C ASN A 30 2.13 4.64 4.09
N ILE A 31 1.18 5.47 3.66
CA ILE A 31 0.00 5.82 4.48
C ILE A 31 -0.85 4.56 4.75
N LYS A 32 -1.08 3.74 3.72
CA LYS A 32 -1.82 2.49 3.88
C LYS A 32 -1.10 1.50 4.81
N GLU A 33 0.21 1.32 4.65
CA GLU A 33 1.06 0.56 5.56
C GLU A 33 0.86 1.00 7.02
N THR A 34 0.94 2.30 7.23
CA THR A 34 0.72 2.93 8.54
C THR A 34 -0.64 2.59 9.15
N LEU A 35 -1.71 2.66 8.34
CA LEU A 35 -3.05 2.32 8.79
C LEU A 35 -3.17 0.82 9.15
N LEU A 36 -2.47 -0.06 8.45
CA LEU A 36 -2.42 -1.49 8.74
C LEU A 36 -1.70 -1.78 10.06
N TRP A 37 -0.56 -1.11 10.32
CA TRP A 37 0.14 -1.20 11.59
C TRP A 37 -0.69 -0.62 12.75
N ALA A 38 -1.32 0.53 12.55
CA ALA A 38 -2.22 1.13 13.53
C ALA A 38 -3.42 0.22 13.85
N GLY A 39 -3.93 -0.49 12.86
CA GLY A 39 -5.05 -1.43 13.00
C GLY A 39 -4.77 -2.61 13.92
N ILE A 40 -3.50 -2.95 14.15
CA ILE A 40 -3.08 -3.99 15.11
C ILE A 40 -2.56 -3.43 16.43
N GLY A 41 -2.78 -2.14 16.68
CA GLY A 41 -2.37 -1.49 17.93
C GLY A 41 -0.93 -0.98 17.95
N GLN A 42 -0.21 -1.06 16.83
CA GLN A 42 1.13 -0.49 16.70
C GLN A 42 1.04 1.02 16.46
N VAL A 43 0.75 1.76 17.52
CA VAL A 43 0.67 3.22 17.54
C VAL A 43 1.64 3.77 18.57
N CYS A 44 2.37 4.82 18.23
CA CYS A 44 3.16 5.55 19.21
C CYS A 44 2.20 6.26 20.17
N MET A 45 2.04 5.71 21.36
CA MET A 45 1.39 6.40 22.44
C MET A 45 2.38 7.40 23.03
N ILE A 46 2.41 8.62 22.52
CA ILE A 46 2.93 9.72 23.32
C ILE A 46 1.88 9.97 24.40
N ILE A 47 2.04 9.31 25.53
CA ILE A 47 1.28 9.64 26.74
C ILE A 47 1.83 10.99 27.19
N SER A 48 1.24 12.06 26.68
CA SER A 48 1.38 13.36 27.31
C SER A 48 0.62 13.31 28.64
N HIS A 49 1.36 13.16 29.71
CA HIS A 49 0.85 13.09 31.08
C HIS A 49 0.26 14.41 31.61
N CYS A 50 0.02 15.38 30.76
CA CYS A 50 -0.51 16.67 31.18
C CYS A 50 -1.55 17.18 30.21
N LEU A 51 -2.83 16.83 30.41
CA LEU A 51 -3.98 17.74 30.25
C LEU A 51 -5.29 16.97 30.37
N PRO A 52 -6.19 17.34 31.29
CA PRO A 52 -7.56 16.87 31.29
C PRO A 52 -8.33 17.67 30.25
N THR A 53 -9.04 17.00 29.39
CA THR A 53 -10.04 17.49 28.46
C THR A 53 -9.61 17.45 26.98
N THR A 54 -10.41 16.64 26.26
CA THR A 54 -10.46 16.51 24.79
C THR A 54 -9.23 15.87 24.18
N VAL A 55 -9.15 14.54 24.29
CA VAL A 55 -8.22 13.73 23.50
C VAL A 55 -8.62 13.85 22.04
N PHE A 56 -8.02 14.80 21.35
CA PHE A 56 -7.81 14.66 19.90
C PHE A 56 -6.89 13.46 19.74
N ILE A 57 -7.46 12.31 19.46
CA ILE A 57 -6.69 11.17 18.96
C ILE A 57 -6.20 11.60 17.58
N PHE A 58 -5.07 12.30 17.55
CA PHE A 58 -4.27 12.31 16.34
C PHE A 58 -3.96 10.84 16.09
N LYS A 59 -4.52 10.26 15.05
CA LYS A 59 -4.06 9.00 14.46
C LYS A 59 -2.62 9.21 14.02
N GLN A 60 -1.71 9.17 14.98
CA GLN A 60 -0.31 9.29 14.66
C GLN A 60 0.13 7.97 14.05
N VAL A 61 0.75 8.10 12.91
CA VAL A 61 1.49 7.07 12.21
C VAL A 61 2.33 6.29 13.21
N PRO A 62 2.45 4.96 13.12
CA PRO A 62 3.18 4.13 14.08
C PRO A 62 4.69 4.37 14.03
N TRP A 63 5.12 5.56 14.39
CA TRP A 63 6.53 5.90 14.56
C TRP A 63 7.20 5.12 15.69
N ALA A 64 6.41 4.46 16.54
CA ALA A 64 6.90 3.62 17.61
C ALA A 64 7.75 2.44 17.11
N THR A 65 7.47 1.96 15.90
CA THR A 65 8.25 0.90 15.27
C THR A 65 9.57 1.41 14.66
N ALA A 66 9.75 2.71 14.56
CA ALA A 66 10.94 3.32 13.96
C ALA A 66 12.26 2.93 14.65
N TYR A 67 12.20 2.61 15.92
CA TYR A 67 13.35 2.22 16.73
C TYR A 67 13.45 0.71 16.99
N SER A 68 12.57 -0.07 16.40
CA SER A 68 12.65 -1.53 16.52
C SER A 68 13.79 -2.10 15.67
N THR A 69 14.33 -3.24 16.07
CA THR A 69 15.39 -3.93 15.34
C THR A 69 14.88 -4.61 14.07
N TRP A 70 13.57 -4.72 13.91
CA TRP A 70 12.92 -5.42 12.81
C TRP A 70 12.21 -4.49 11.81
N TYR A 71 11.95 -3.23 12.17
CA TYR A 71 11.29 -2.25 11.30
C TYR A 71 12.32 -1.32 10.69
N HIS A 72 12.62 -1.55 9.42
CA HIS A 72 13.65 -0.83 8.68
C HIS A 72 13.01 0.29 7.84
N GLN A 73 13.38 1.54 8.13
CA GLN A 73 12.95 2.70 7.35
C GLN A 73 13.93 2.96 6.22
N TYR A 74 13.45 2.88 4.99
CA TYR A 74 14.25 3.08 3.79
C TYR A 74 13.58 4.09 2.87
N ILE A 75 13.97 5.37 2.99
CA ILE A 75 13.40 6.47 2.21
C ILE A 75 13.94 6.40 0.79
N ALA A 76 13.16 5.85 -0.12
CA ALA A 76 13.56 5.70 -1.51
C ALA A 76 12.33 5.65 -2.44
N TYR A 77 12.58 5.78 -3.74
CA TYR A 77 11.54 5.56 -4.75
C TYR A 77 11.05 4.10 -4.75
N PRO A 78 9.81 3.85 -5.22
CA PRO A 78 9.17 2.54 -5.13
C PRO A 78 10.02 1.36 -5.58
N ILE A 79 10.63 1.45 -6.76
CA ILE A 79 11.46 0.37 -7.32
C ILE A 79 12.71 0.13 -6.48
N GLN A 80 13.36 1.20 -6.01
CA GLN A 80 14.56 1.11 -5.19
C GLN A 80 14.27 0.47 -3.83
N ALA A 81 13.17 0.88 -3.18
CA ALA A 81 12.76 0.32 -1.90
C ALA A 81 12.39 -1.16 -2.04
N LEU A 82 11.66 -1.53 -3.10
CA LEU A 82 11.31 -2.92 -3.36
C LEU A 82 12.56 -3.77 -3.66
N THR A 83 13.50 -3.25 -4.45
CA THR A 83 14.78 -3.92 -4.71
C THR A 83 15.57 -4.12 -3.41
N ALA A 84 15.65 -3.10 -2.56
CA ALA A 84 16.32 -3.22 -1.27
C ALA A 84 15.66 -4.27 -0.37
N ALA A 85 14.32 -4.31 -0.31
CA ALA A 85 13.60 -5.31 0.48
C ALA A 85 13.88 -6.74 -0.02
N ILE A 86 14.00 -6.94 -1.34
CA ILE A 86 14.37 -8.23 -1.93
C ILE A 86 15.78 -8.64 -1.52
N LEU A 87 16.75 -7.75 -1.71
CA LEU A 87 18.17 -8.03 -1.42
C LEU A 87 18.45 -8.22 0.08
N LEU A 88 17.67 -7.57 0.95
CA LEU A 88 17.78 -7.69 2.40
C LEU A 88 16.90 -8.82 2.98
N GLU A 89 16.16 -9.51 2.12
CA GLU A 89 15.21 -10.57 2.52
C GLU A 89 14.17 -10.08 3.55
N GLU A 90 13.67 -8.85 3.38
CA GLU A 90 12.71 -8.22 4.26
C GLU A 90 11.29 -8.23 3.68
N TYR A 91 10.30 -8.30 4.55
CA TYR A 91 8.91 -8.09 4.16
C TYR A 91 8.69 -6.62 3.79
N THR A 92 7.86 -6.37 2.82
CA THR A 92 7.46 -5.00 2.46
C THR A 92 6.07 -4.98 1.86
N ILE A 93 5.49 -3.79 1.78
CA ILE A 93 4.26 -3.54 1.04
C ILE A 93 4.58 -2.72 -0.20
N THR A 94 4.06 -3.14 -1.33
CA THR A 94 4.26 -2.45 -2.61
C THR A 94 2.99 -2.50 -3.45
N ASP A 95 2.90 -1.64 -4.45
CA ASP A 95 1.83 -1.68 -5.44
C ASP A 95 2.18 -2.63 -6.60
N ARG A 96 1.11 -3.06 -7.30
CA ARG A 96 1.23 -3.99 -8.42
C ARG A 96 2.11 -3.44 -9.54
N GLY A 97 1.97 -2.14 -9.86
CA GLY A 97 2.72 -1.50 -10.93
C GLY A 97 4.22 -1.54 -10.65
N THR A 98 4.62 -1.22 -9.41
CA THR A 98 6.02 -1.29 -8.97
C THR A 98 6.57 -2.71 -9.07
N LEU A 99 5.82 -3.73 -8.60
CA LEU A 99 6.27 -5.12 -8.70
C LEU A 99 6.45 -5.58 -10.14
N LEU A 100 5.51 -5.22 -11.03
CA LEU A 100 5.59 -5.59 -12.46
C LEU A 100 6.65 -4.79 -13.23
N SER A 101 7.15 -3.70 -12.68
CA SER A 101 8.24 -2.89 -13.27
C SER A 101 9.63 -3.40 -12.90
N LEU A 102 9.74 -4.37 -11.98
CA LEU A 102 11.01 -5.02 -11.69
C LEU A 102 11.45 -5.94 -12.83
N ASP A 103 12.75 -6.12 -12.94
CA ASP A 103 13.33 -7.15 -13.79
C ASP A 103 12.81 -8.54 -13.37
N VAL A 104 12.68 -9.43 -14.36
CA VAL A 104 12.11 -10.77 -14.17
C VAL A 104 12.88 -11.56 -13.10
N GLU A 105 14.21 -11.43 -13.09
CA GLU A 105 15.08 -12.13 -12.13
C GLU A 105 14.80 -11.71 -10.69
N LEU A 106 14.70 -10.41 -10.42
CA LEU A 106 14.36 -9.89 -9.09
C LEU A 106 12.92 -10.24 -8.72
N ARG A 107 11.98 -10.12 -9.66
CA ARG A 107 10.58 -10.47 -9.41
C ARG A 107 10.41 -11.94 -9.05
N ASN A 108 11.18 -12.85 -9.67
CA ASN A 108 11.14 -14.28 -9.36
C ASN A 108 11.69 -14.62 -7.96
N GLN A 109 12.43 -13.72 -7.35
CA GLN A 109 12.90 -13.86 -5.96
C GLN A 109 11.86 -13.41 -4.93
N THR A 110 10.67 -12.96 -5.36
CA THR A 110 9.61 -12.49 -4.46
C THR A 110 8.51 -13.51 -4.28
N LYS A 111 7.90 -13.53 -3.10
CA LYS A 111 6.69 -14.27 -2.81
C LYS A 111 5.59 -13.33 -2.32
N ILE A 112 4.45 -13.35 -3.00
CA ILE A 112 3.28 -12.59 -2.60
C ILE A 112 2.56 -13.35 -1.48
N TYR A 113 2.47 -12.76 -0.30
CA TYR A 113 1.75 -13.32 0.86
C TYR A 113 0.28 -12.95 0.86
N LYS A 114 -0.01 -11.71 0.49
CA LYS A 114 -1.37 -11.20 0.44
C LYS A 114 -1.47 -10.19 -0.70
N ARG A 115 -2.56 -10.28 -1.43
CA ARG A 115 -2.96 -9.33 -2.47
C ARG A 115 -4.29 -8.70 -2.05
N GLY A 116 -4.48 -7.43 -2.32
CA GLY A 116 -5.79 -6.77 -2.26
C GLY A 116 -6.75 -7.40 -3.28
N LYS A 117 -8.02 -7.40 -2.94
CA LYS A 117 -9.09 -7.86 -3.84
C LYS A 117 -9.56 -6.69 -4.69
N ASP A 118 -9.67 -6.91 -5.99
CA ASP A 118 -10.07 -5.89 -6.96
C ASP A 118 -11.56 -5.55 -6.90
N ASP A 119 -12.37 -6.48 -6.39
CA ASP A 119 -13.83 -6.45 -6.37
C ASP A 119 -14.42 -6.10 -5.00
N ASP A 120 -13.58 -5.89 -3.98
CA ASP A 120 -13.99 -5.61 -2.61
C ASP A 120 -13.53 -4.21 -2.19
N ALA A 121 -14.46 -3.25 -2.18
CA ALA A 121 -14.20 -1.88 -1.79
C ALA A 121 -13.75 -1.73 -0.32
N ASP A 122 -14.06 -2.71 0.52
CA ASP A 122 -13.74 -2.72 1.94
C ASP A 122 -12.41 -3.46 2.23
N ASP A 123 -11.73 -3.99 1.19
CA ASP A 123 -10.44 -4.67 1.39
C ASP A 123 -9.37 -3.67 1.89
N LEU A 124 -8.77 -4.00 3.01
CA LEU A 124 -7.77 -3.15 3.67
C LEU A 124 -6.51 -2.92 2.81
N LEU A 125 -6.24 -3.77 1.84
CA LEU A 125 -5.12 -3.62 0.91
C LEU A 125 -5.51 -2.87 -0.37
N LEU A 126 -6.78 -2.55 -0.57
CA LEU A 126 -7.20 -1.70 -1.66
C LEU A 126 -6.71 -0.27 -1.40
N ASN A 127 -6.09 0.34 -2.41
CA ASN A 127 -5.61 1.72 -2.35
C ASN A 127 -6.27 2.54 -3.48
N PRO A 128 -7.51 2.99 -3.27
CA PRO A 128 -8.27 3.69 -4.31
C PRO A 128 -7.68 5.07 -4.57
N ALA A 129 -7.64 5.46 -5.84
CA ALA A 129 -7.37 6.82 -6.25
C ALA A 129 -8.67 7.63 -6.31
N HIS A 130 -8.57 8.94 -6.03
CA HIS A 130 -9.70 9.86 -6.05
C HIS A 130 -9.45 10.96 -7.07
N ALA A 131 -10.40 11.20 -7.95
CA ALA A 131 -10.40 12.37 -8.81
C ALA A 131 -10.99 13.57 -8.06
N LEU A 132 -10.23 14.66 -7.99
CA LEU A 132 -10.64 15.89 -7.31
C LEU A 132 -10.80 17.01 -8.31
N ILE A 133 -11.90 17.76 -8.21
CA ILE A 133 -12.13 18.98 -8.99
C ILE A 133 -11.89 20.17 -8.05
N SER A 134 -11.00 21.09 -8.47
CA SER A 134 -10.77 22.32 -7.72
C SER A 134 -12.04 23.19 -7.73
N THR A 135 -12.38 23.79 -6.59
CA THR A 135 -13.45 24.80 -6.49
C THR A 135 -13.18 26.03 -7.32
N ASN A 136 -11.90 26.30 -7.66
CA ASN A 136 -11.43 27.40 -8.46
C ASN A 136 -10.97 26.94 -9.85
N ALA A 137 -11.51 25.84 -10.38
CA ALA A 137 -11.20 25.37 -11.72
C ALA A 137 -11.55 26.45 -12.75
N SER A 138 -10.69 26.67 -13.73
CA SER A 138 -10.94 27.62 -14.83
C SER A 138 -12.07 27.16 -15.76
N SER A 139 -12.27 25.84 -15.87
CA SER A 139 -13.29 25.18 -16.68
C SER A 139 -13.98 24.10 -15.83
N PRO A 140 -14.86 24.47 -14.89
CA PRO A 140 -15.47 23.50 -13.97
C PRO A 140 -16.37 22.49 -14.67
N ASP A 141 -17.07 22.91 -15.75
CA ASP A 141 -17.99 22.02 -16.48
C ASP A 141 -17.21 20.93 -17.26
N GLU A 142 -16.12 21.29 -17.90
CA GLU A 142 -15.23 20.32 -18.57
C GLU A 142 -14.57 19.37 -17.57
N ALA A 143 -14.13 19.89 -16.41
CA ALA A 143 -13.56 19.07 -15.36
C ALA A 143 -14.59 18.07 -14.82
N ALA A 144 -15.83 18.51 -14.61
CA ALA A 144 -16.94 17.64 -14.18
C ALA A 144 -17.27 16.61 -15.27
N ALA A 145 -17.31 17.00 -16.54
CA ALA A 145 -17.55 16.10 -17.66
C ALA A 145 -16.45 15.04 -17.76
N PHE A 146 -15.18 15.42 -17.58
CA PHE A 146 -14.07 14.48 -17.57
C PHE A 146 -14.17 13.46 -16.42
N VAL A 147 -14.44 13.91 -15.20
CA VAL A 147 -14.62 13.00 -14.04
C VAL A 147 -15.80 12.06 -14.26
N LYS A 148 -16.93 12.58 -14.79
CA LYS A 148 -18.09 11.75 -15.15
C LYS A 148 -17.74 10.69 -16.20
N TRP A 149 -16.94 11.07 -17.20
CA TRP A 149 -16.44 10.12 -18.19
C TRP A 149 -15.50 9.09 -17.55
N LEU A 150 -14.59 9.51 -16.68
CA LEU A 150 -13.62 8.63 -16.02
C LEU A 150 -14.32 7.49 -15.25
N VAL A 151 -15.43 7.77 -14.57
CA VAL A 151 -16.19 6.74 -13.83
C VAL A 151 -17.20 5.97 -14.70
N SER A 152 -17.38 6.35 -15.97
CA SER A 152 -18.22 5.61 -16.89
C SER A 152 -17.57 4.31 -17.35
N ASP A 153 -18.37 3.35 -17.87
CA ASP A 153 -17.85 2.10 -18.42
C ASP A 153 -16.74 2.33 -19.44
N LYS A 154 -16.88 3.33 -20.32
CA LYS A 154 -15.87 3.67 -21.32
C LYS A 154 -14.56 4.16 -20.71
N GLY A 155 -14.62 5.00 -19.68
CA GLY A 155 -13.43 5.45 -18.94
C GLY A 155 -12.77 4.29 -18.19
N GLN A 156 -13.56 3.46 -17.54
CA GLN A 156 -13.06 2.27 -16.83
C GLN A 156 -12.47 1.23 -17.79
N ASP A 157 -13.00 1.06 -18.98
CA ASP A 157 -12.41 0.20 -20.02
C ASP A 157 -11.02 0.68 -20.45
N VAL A 158 -10.80 2.00 -20.54
CA VAL A 158 -9.47 2.56 -20.83
C VAL A 158 -8.48 2.24 -19.71
N ILE A 159 -8.90 2.40 -18.44
CA ILE A 159 -8.06 2.11 -17.26
C ILE A 159 -7.69 0.62 -17.21
N THR A 160 -8.70 -0.23 -17.29
CA THR A 160 -8.51 -1.70 -17.21
C THR A 160 -7.83 -2.26 -18.47
N GLY A 161 -7.96 -1.58 -19.58
CA GLY A 161 -7.30 -1.91 -20.85
C GLY A 161 -5.83 -1.53 -20.91
N PHE A 162 -5.36 -0.66 -20.00
CA PHE A 162 -3.97 -0.20 -20.03
C PHE A 162 -3.00 -1.36 -19.69
N ARG A 163 -1.97 -1.50 -20.52
CA ARG A 163 -0.95 -2.55 -20.39
C ARG A 163 0.44 -1.92 -20.40
N ASN A 164 1.38 -2.53 -19.67
CA ASN A 164 2.79 -2.22 -19.78
C ASN A 164 3.38 -2.77 -21.09
N LYS A 165 4.66 -2.51 -21.32
CA LYS A 165 5.41 -3.01 -22.51
C LYS A 165 5.38 -4.54 -22.66
N ASP A 166 5.18 -5.27 -21.56
CA ASP A 166 5.14 -6.73 -21.53
C ASP A 166 3.70 -7.28 -21.63
N GLY A 167 2.73 -6.43 -21.95
CA GLY A 167 1.32 -6.80 -22.10
C GLY A 167 0.58 -7.03 -20.78
N GLN A 168 1.19 -6.73 -19.62
CA GLN A 168 0.60 -6.96 -18.31
C GLN A 168 -0.31 -5.81 -17.90
N GLN A 169 -1.46 -6.13 -17.33
CA GLN A 169 -2.39 -5.14 -16.79
C GLN A 169 -1.81 -4.49 -15.51
N LEU A 170 -1.75 -3.15 -15.48
CA LEU A 170 -1.24 -2.41 -14.34
C LEU A 170 -2.34 -1.96 -13.38
N TYR A 171 -3.49 -1.56 -13.90
CA TYR A 171 -4.60 -0.99 -13.14
C TYR A 171 -5.83 -1.87 -13.18
N THR A 172 -6.63 -1.81 -12.14
CA THR A 172 -7.94 -2.43 -12.05
C THR A 172 -9.02 -1.36 -12.06
N GLY A 173 -10.20 -1.70 -12.49
CA GLY A 173 -11.35 -0.79 -12.45
C GLY A 173 -11.76 -0.45 -11.02
N ALA A 174 -12.55 0.61 -10.89
CA ALA A 174 -13.12 1.00 -9.61
C ALA A 174 -14.04 -0.10 -9.05
N PRO A 175 -14.02 -0.39 -7.73
CA PRO A 175 -14.90 -1.37 -7.12
C PRO A 175 -16.37 -0.98 -7.30
N LYS A 176 -17.23 -1.94 -7.62
CA LYS A 176 -18.66 -1.68 -7.91
C LYS A 176 -19.42 -0.96 -6.81
N LYS A 177 -19.08 -1.18 -5.54
CA LYS A 177 -19.68 -0.47 -4.39
C LYS A 177 -19.43 1.03 -4.38
N VAL A 178 -18.32 1.47 -4.98
CA VAL A 178 -17.89 2.87 -5.00
C VAL A 178 -18.51 3.61 -6.19
N MET A 179 -18.81 2.91 -7.28
CA MET A 179 -19.48 3.50 -8.46
C MET A 179 -20.88 4.06 -8.16
N ASN A 180 -21.51 3.60 -7.06
CA ASN A 180 -22.85 4.05 -6.64
C ASN A 180 -22.82 5.29 -5.72
N GLN A 181 -21.64 5.83 -5.39
CA GLN A 181 -21.54 7.10 -4.66
C GLN A 181 -21.49 8.27 -5.67
N PRO A 182 -22.34 9.30 -5.50
CA PRO A 182 -22.56 10.28 -6.57
C PRO A 182 -21.39 11.20 -6.90
N ASP A 183 -20.26 11.20 -6.20
CA ASP A 183 -19.31 12.32 -6.32
C ASP A 183 -17.81 12.04 -6.44
N CYS A 184 -17.31 10.83 -6.69
CA CYS A 184 -15.89 10.70 -6.96
C CYS A 184 -15.52 9.46 -7.77
N GLY A 185 -14.76 9.66 -8.83
CA GLY A 185 -14.08 8.59 -9.56
C GLY A 185 -12.93 8.03 -8.70
N GLN A 186 -12.89 6.73 -8.55
CA GLN A 186 -11.81 6.05 -7.83
C GLN A 186 -11.08 5.10 -8.75
N GLU A 187 -9.77 5.25 -8.83
CA GLU A 187 -8.86 4.25 -9.38
C GLU A 187 -8.32 3.39 -8.25
N SER A 188 -8.27 2.09 -8.47
CA SER A 188 -7.77 1.15 -7.47
C SER A 188 -6.39 0.64 -7.84
N ALA A 189 -5.40 0.92 -7.00
CA ALA A 189 -4.11 0.29 -7.04
C ALA A 189 -4.03 -0.79 -5.97
N ASN A 190 -3.79 -2.04 -6.38
CA ASN A 190 -3.65 -3.13 -5.44
C ASN A 190 -2.30 -3.12 -4.76
N LEU A 191 -2.31 -3.16 -3.45
CA LEU A 191 -1.12 -3.34 -2.64
C LEU A 191 -0.77 -4.82 -2.51
N ILE A 192 0.51 -5.11 -2.62
CA ILE A 192 1.07 -6.46 -2.55
C ILE A 192 2.09 -6.50 -1.44
N ILE A 193 2.01 -7.52 -0.58
CA ILE A 193 3.03 -7.79 0.42
C ILE A 193 3.94 -8.88 -0.15
N THR A 194 5.21 -8.58 -0.23
CA THR A 194 6.22 -9.48 -0.79
C THR A 194 7.21 -9.93 0.28
N ARG A 195 7.74 -11.12 0.09
CA ARG A 195 8.92 -11.65 0.77
C ARG A 195 9.79 -12.39 -0.25
N PRO A 196 11.11 -12.36 -0.13
CA PRO A 196 11.98 -13.23 -0.90
C PRO A 196 11.65 -14.71 -0.68
N LEU A 197 11.89 -15.53 -1.68
CA LEU A 197 11.85 -16.98 -1.53
C LEU A 197 13.10 -17.38 -0.72
N LEU A 198 12.92 -17.77 0.52
CA LEU A 198 13.98 -18.44 1.26
C LEU A 198 14.27 -19.78 0.55
N PRO A 199 15.55 -20.16 0.39
CA PRO A 199 15.89 -21.52 -0.01
C PRO A 199 15.26 -22.51 0.99
N PRO A 200 14.83 -23.71 0.55
CA PRO A 200 14.28 -24.70 1.45
C PRO A 200 15.31 -24.99 2.54
N LEU A 201 14.84 -24.95 3.80
CA LEU A 201 15.65 -25.38 4.93
C LEU A 201 16.19 -26.78 4.63
N LYS A 202 17.51 -26.90 4.55
CA LYS A 202 18.14 -28.22 4.49
C LYS A 202 17.84 -28.89 5.83
N THR A 203 16.97 -29.89 5.78
CA THR A 203 16.75 -30.85 6.89
C THR A 203 18.00 -31.62 7.17
#